data_065e4f509e9e7e36ae3815386c5e9faf
#
_entry.id   065e4f509e9e7e36ae3815386c5e9faf
#
_cell.length_a   1.000
_cell.length_b   1.000
_cell.length_c   1.000
_cell.angle_alpha   90.00
_cell.angle_beta   90.00
_cell.angle_gamma   90.00
#
_symmetry.space_group_name_H-M   'P 1'
#
loop_
_entity.id
_entity.type
_entity.pdbx_description
1 polymer ?
#
loop_
_entity_poly.entity_id
_entity_poly.type
_entity_poly.pdbx_seq_one_letter_code
_entity_poly.pdbx_strand_id
1 'polypeptide(L)'
;MEDGRWKMSMKFEDLESWQKARALVNGVYTLTRTGSLARDYGLSNQIQRAAVSIMSNVAEGFERVHIGEKLQAYNVARGSTAEVRSLLYVIEDNFPGSASSAGQLRTEAVAVGKLVTGLIQSTESRKSKLGSLLSTLFSLLSPV
;
A
#
# COMPACT_ATOMS: atom_id res chain seq x y z
N MET A 1 -33.40 6.97 24.01
CA MET A 1 -33.32 6.23 22.74
C MET A 1 -31.92 6.37 22.21
N GLU A 2 -31.09 5.38 22.52
CA GLU A 2 -29.73 5.38 22.02
C GLU A 2 -29.80 5.14 20.52
N ASP A 3 -29.33 6.14 19.79
CA ASP A 3 -29.14 6.06 18.37
C ASP A 3 -28.16 4.92 18.09
N GLY A 4 -28.67 3.75 17.72
CA GLY A 4 -27.92 2.53 17.44
C GLY A 4 -27.03 2.65 16.21
N ARG A 5 -26.35 3.76 16.06
CA ARG A 5 -25.22 3.89 15.17
C ARG A 5 -24.05 3.11 15.74
N TRP A 6 -24.11 1.79 15.55
CA TRP A 6 -22.91 1.01 15.55
C TRP A 6 -21.96 1.68 14.56
N LYS A 7 -20.98 2.41 15.05
CA LYS A 7 -19.83 2.76 14.24
C LYS A 7 -19.29 1.44 13.73
N MET A 8 -19.69 1.08 12.51
CA MET A 8 -19.04 -0.04 11.84
C MET A 8 -17.56 0.26 11.87
N SER A 9 -16.81 -0.54 12.63
CA SER A 9 -15.37 -0.39 12.69
C SER A 9 -14.85 -0.45 11.27
N MET A 10 -14.03 0.54 10.87
CA MET A 10 -13.39 0.59 9.57
C MET A 10 -12.63 -0.71 9.34
N LYS A 11 -12.80 -1.30 8.16
CA LYS A 11 -12.10 -2.50 7.73
C LYS A 11 -11.04 -2.11 6.71
N PHE A 12 -10.03 -2.96 6.49
CA PHE A 12 -9.03 -2.64 5.48
C PHE A 12 -9.64 -2.51 4.08
N GLU A 13 -10.72 -3.24 3.79
CA GLU A 13 -11.45 -3.16 2.53
C GLU A 13 -12.06 -1.78 2.26
N ASP A 14 -12.25 -0.98 3.31
CA ASP A 14 -12.76 0.39 3.21
C ASP A 14 -11.66 1.41 2.88
N LEU A 15 -10.39 1.02 2.99
CA LEU A 15 -9.27 1.90 2.67
C LEU A 15 -9.15 2.11 1.17
N GLU A 16 -9.09 3.37 0.76
CA GLU A 16 -8.86 3.72 -0.64
C GLU A 16 -7.54 3.16 -1.15
N SER A 17 -6.48 3.19 -0.33
CA SER A 17 -5.18 2.62 -0.66
C SER A 17 -5.26 1.13 -0.99
N TRP A 18 -6.04 0.36 -0.24
CA TRP A 18 -6.25 -1.06 -0.50
C TRP A 18 -7.07 -1.31 -1.77
N GLN A 19 -8.16 -0.55 -1.96
CA GLN A 19 -9.02 -0.65 -3.14
C GLN A 19 -8.25 -0.33 -4.43
N LYS A 20 -7.43 0.71 -4.41
CA LYS A 20 -6.58 1.09 -5.54
C LYS A 20 -5.46 0.09 -5.77
N ALA A 21 -4.86 -0.45 -4.71
CA ALA A 21 -3.88 -1.53 -4.82
C ALA A 21 -4.48 -2.79 -5.45
N ARG A 22 -5.71 -3.15 -5.06
CA ARG A 22 -6.44 -4.28 -5.66
C ARG A 22 -6.67 -4.07 -7.15
N ALA A 23 -7.08 -2.88 -7.55
CA ALA A 23 -7.27 -2.54 -8.97
C ALA A 23 -5.94 -2.64 -9.74
N LEU A 24 -4.84 -2.16 -9.15
CA LEU A 24 -3.49 -2.28 -9.72
C LEU A 24 -3.08 -3.74 -9.90
N VAL A 25 -3.32 -4.60 -8.92
CA VAL A 25 -3.08 -6.05 -9.01
C VAL A 25 -3.82 -6.64 -10.21
N ASN A 26 -5.11 -6.34 -10.34
CA ASN A 26 -5.92 -6.85 -11.44
C ASN A 26 -5.40 -6.36 -12.80
N GLY A 27 -4.99 -5.10 -12.90
CA GLY A 27 -4.38 -4.54 -14.10
C GLY A 27 -3.05 -5.22 -14.46
N VAL A 28 -2.21 -5.48 -13.48
CA VAL A 28 -0.94 -6.22 -13.68
C VAL A 28 -1.19 -7.64 -14.16
N TYR A 29 -2.16 -8.35 -13.58
CA TYR A 29 -2.51 -9.70 -14.04
C TYR A 29 -3.06 -9.71 -15.47
N THR A 30 -3.87 -8.73 -15.84
CA THR A 30 -4.36 -8.57 -17.21
C THR A 30 -3.19 -8.32 -18.17
N LEU A 31 -2.30 -7.39 -17.84
CA LEU A 31 -1.13 -7.05 -18.67
C LEU A 31 -0.22 -8.26 -18.88
N THR A 32 0.09 -8.99 -17.83
CA THR A 32 1.04 -10.13 -17.87
C THR A 32 0.48 -11.40 -18.50
N ARG A 33 -0.80 -11.42 -18.85
CA ARG A 33 -1.45 -12.54 -19.57
C ARG A 33 -1.61 -12.31 -21.07
N THR A 34 -1.12 -11.17 -21.57
CA THR A 34 -1.33 -10.79 -22.98
C THR A 34 -0.01 -10.65 -23.72
N GLY A 35 -0.04 -10.94 -25.02
CA GLY A 35 1.06 -10.76 -25.95
C GLY A 35 2.31 -11.56 -25.59
N SER A 36 3.45 -11.07 -26.05
CA SER A 36 4.75 -11.71 -25.79
C SER A 36 5.19 -11.64 -24.34
N LEU A 37 4.71 -10.66 -23.59
CA LEU A 37 4.97 -10.55 -22.14
C LEU A 37 4.48 -11.79 -21.38
N ALA A 38 3.37 -12.41 -21.81
CA ALA A 38 2.83 -13.61 -21.19
C ALA A 38 3.82 -14.80 -21.21
N ARG A 39 4.81 -14.77 -22.10
CA ARG A 39 5.86 -15.81 -22.20
C ARG A 39 7.08 -15.51 -21.37
N ASP A 40 7.25 -14.28 -20.89
CA ASP A 40 8.30 -13.91 -19.95
C ASP A 40 7.82 -14.22 -18.52
N TYR A 41 7.93 -15.47 -18.13
CA TYR A 41 7.45 -15.95 -16.84
C TYR A 41 8.19 -15.30 -15.66
N GLY A 42 9.48 -15.03 -15.82
CA GLY A 42 10.30 -14.40 -14.78
C GLY A 42 9.81 -12.99 -14.46
N LEU A 43 9.67 -12.15 -15.48
CA LEU A 43 9.21 -10.78 -15.32
C LEU A 43 7.75 -10.71 -14.88
N SER A 44 6.88 -11.51 -15.51
CA SER A 44 5.47 -11.59 -15.15
C SER A 44 5.26 -11.99 -13.69
N ASN A 45 5.96 -13.02 -13.23
CA ASN A 45 5.89 -13.47 -11.85
C ASN A 45 6.39 -12.41 -10.88
N GLN A 46 7.50 -11.75 -11.20
CA GLN A 46 8.08 -10.73 -10.33
C GLN A 46 7.13 -9.55 -10.14
N ILE A 47 6.57 -9.01 -11.21
CA ILE A 47 5.66 -7.86 -11.11
C ILE A 47 4.33 -8.23 -10.43
N GLN A 48 3.81 -9.43 -10.69
CA GLN A 48 2.61 -9.93 -10.01
C GLN A 48 2.84 -10.00 -8.50
N ARG A 49 3.96 -10.56 -8.07
CA ARG A 49 4.32 -10.68 -6.65
C ARG A 49 4.50 -9.31 -6.00
N ALA A 50 5.16 -8.38 -6.69
CA ALA A 50 5.33 -7.02 -6.19
C ALA A 50 3.98 -6.30 -6.02
N ALA A 51 3.08 -6.42 -6.99
CA ALA A 51 1.75 -5.82 -6.92
C ALA A 51 0.91 -6.41 -5.78
N VAL A 52 0.88 -7.74 -5.64
CA VAL A 52 0.20 -8.42 -4.53
C VAL A 52 0.79 -8.00 -3.17
N SER A 53 2.10 -7.80 -3.10
CA SER A 53 2.78 -7.34 -1.87
C SER A 53 2.26 -5.97 -1.40
N ILE A 54 1.95 -5.05 -2.31
CA ILE A 54 1.36 -3.75 -1.94
C ILE A 54 0.04 -3.98 -1.21
N MET A 55 -0.87 -4.68 -1.84
CA MET A 55 -2.22 -4.93 -1.37
C MET A 55 -2.23 -5.66 -0.02
N SER A 56 -1.47 -6.74 0.08
CA SER A 56 -1.41 -7.56 1.30
C SER A 56 -0.76 -6.84 2.47
N ASN A 57 0.27 -6.03 2.24
CA ASN A 57 0.92 -5.26 3.30
C ASN A 57 0.07 -4.08 3.79
N VAL A 58 -0.74 -3.47 2.94
CA VAL A 58 -1.72 -2.47 3.40
C VAL A 58 -2.74 -3.14 4.33
N ALA A 59 -3.28 -4.28 3.96
CA ALA A 59 -4.22 -5.03 4.79
C ALA A 59 -3.57 -5.48 6.11
N GLU A 60 -2.39 -6.07 6.04
CA GLU A 60 -1.66 -6.54 7.22
C GLU A 60 -1.33 -5.38 8.17
N GLY A 61 -0.83 -4.26 7.64
CA GLY A 61 -0.53 -3.09 8.46
C GLY A 61 -1.77 -2.51 9.13
N PHE A 62 -2.91 -2.52 8.45
CA PHE A 62 -4.17 -2.08 9.06
C PHE A 62 -4.59 -2.97 10.24
N GLU A 63 -4.44 -4.28 10.11
CA GLU A 63 -4.84 -5.26 11.13
C GLU A 63 -3.84 -5.38 12.30
N ARG A 64 -2.59 -4.93 12.13
CA ARG A 64 -1.61 -4.94 13.22
C ARG A 64 -2.04 -4.02 14.35
N VAL A 65 -1.81 -4.44 15.59
CA VAL A 65 -2.17 -3.68 16.80
C VAL A 65 -1.12 -2.62 17.13
N HIS A 66 0.15 -2.96 17.01
CA HIS A 66 1.25 -2.06 17.37
C HIS A 66 1.61 -1.10 16.22
N ILE A 67 1.76 0.17 16.56
CA ILE A 67 2.07 1.23 15.57
C ILE A 67 3.36 0.93 14.81
N GLY A 68 4.40 0.44 15.48
CA GLY A 68 5.66 0.06 14.85
C GLY A 68 5.49 -1.02 13.78
N GLU A 69 4.67 -2.02 14.04
CA GLU A 69 4.36 -3.08 13.08
C GLU A 69 3.51 -2.57 11.91
N LYS A 70 2.56 -1.65 12.18
CA LYS A 70 1.79 -0.97 11.13
C LYS A 70 2.71 -0.23 10.18
N LEU A 71 3.61 0.57 10.71
CA LEU A 71 4.60 1.35 9.93
C LEU A 71 5.50 0.44 9.11
N GLN A 72 5.96 -0.68 9.67
CA GLN A 72 6.79 -1.64 8.96
C GLN A 72 6.06 -2.22 7.75
N ALA A 73 4.82 -2.68 7.91
CA ALA A 73 4.01 -3.22 6.83
C ALA A 73 3.73 -2.17 5.74
N TYR A 74 3.36 -0.95 6.12
CA TYR A 74 3.14 0.14 5.16
C TYR A 74 4.41 0.54 4.42
N ASN A 75 5.56 0.51 5.07
CA ASN A 75 6.85 0.76 4.42
C ASN A 75 7.18 -0.33 3.39
N VAL A 76 6.88 -1.60 3.67
CA VAL A 76 7.01 -2.67 2.68
C VAL A 76 6.07 -2.42 1.49
N ALA A 77 4.82 -2.05 1.74
CA ALA A 77 3.86 -1.70 0.69
C ALA A 77 4.39 -0.56 -0.19
N ARG A 78 4.94 0.49 0.41
CA ARG A 78 5.55 1.62 -0.31
C ARG A 78 6.72 1.19 -1.18
N GLY A 79 7.61 0.38 -0.66
CA GLY A 79 8.74 -0.19 -1.41
C GLY A 79 8.27 -1.04 -2.58
N SER A 80 7.22 -1.83 -2.39
CA SER A 80 6.61 -2.66 -3.44
C SER A 80 5.97 -1.81 -4.55
N THR A 81 5.41 -0.63 -4.24
CA THR A 81 4.93 0.30 -5.29
C THR A 81 6.08 0.82 -6.16
N ALA A 82 7.22 1.10 -5.57
CA ALA A 82 8.41 1.51 -6.31
C ALA A 82 8.91 0.37 -7.21
N GLU A 83 8.90 -0.87 -6.73
CA GLU A 83 9.28 -2.05 -7.52
C GLU A 83 8.34 -2.23 -8.72
N VAL A 84 7.02 -2.16 -8.52
CA VAL A 84 6.04 -2.24 -9.62
C VAL A 84 6.30 -1.15 -10.65
N ARG A 85 6.52 0.09 -10.24
CA ARG A 85 6.84 1.20 -11.14
C ARG A 85 8.10 0.93 -11.96
N SER A 86 9.14 0.44 -11.31
CA SER A 86 10.41 0.11 -11.97
C SER A 86 10.24 -1.00 -13.02
N LEU A 87 9.51 -2.06 -12.67
CA LEU A 87 9.25 -3.17 -13.58
C LEU A 87 8.36 -2.78 -14.76
N LEU A 88 7.44 -1.83 -14.56
CA LEU A 88 6.61 -1.30 -15.65
C LEU A 88 7.44 -0.54 -16.70
N TYR A 89 8.53 0.13 -16.30
CA TYR A 89 9.48 0.68 -17.27
C TYR A 89 10.18 -0.41 -18.08
N VAL A 90 10.56 -1.52 -17.45
CA VAL A 90 11.15 -2.65 -18.16
C VAL A 90 10.17 -3.18 -19.22
N ILE A 91 8.89 -3.25 -18.88
CA ILE A 91 7.84 -3.68 -19.82
C ILE A 91 7.66 -2.67 -20.96
N GLU A 92 7.60 -1.37 -20.67
CA GLU A 92 7.50 -0.33 -21.68
C GLU A 92 8.65 -0.42 -22.69
N ASP A 93 9.86 -0.62 -22.22
CA ASP A 93 11.06 -0.61 -23.04
C ASP A 93 11.23 -1.87 -23.90
N ASN A 94 10.73 -3.02 -23.44
CA ASN A 94 11.01 -4.32 -24.05
C ASN A 94 9.79 -4.99 -24.69
N PHE A 95 8.58 -4.51 -24.40
CA PHE A 95 7.34 -5.10 -24.92
C PHE A 95 6.46 -4.00 -25.53
N PRO A 96 6.75 -3.56 -26.76
CA PRO A 96 6.04 -2.42 -27.38
C PRO A 96 4.53 -2.57 -27.43
N GLY A 97 4.01 -3.79 -27.62
CA GLY A 97 2.58 -4.08 -27.61
C GLY A 97 1.90 -3.87 -26.27
N SER A 98 2.67 -3.84 -25.19
CA SER A 98 2.20 -3.64 -23.81
C SER A 98 2.56 -2.26 -23.26
N ALA A 99 3.26 -1.42 -24.00
CA ALA A 99 3.82 -0.16 -23.52
C ALA A 99 2.74 0.83 -23.04
N SER A 100 1.67 0.99 -23.79
CA SER A 100 0.58 1.91 -23.43
C SER A 100 -0.10 1.47 -22.12
N SER A 101 -0.44 0.19 -21.99
CA SER A 101 -1.04 -0.34 -20.77
C SER A 101 -0.10 -0.26 -19.58
N ALA A 102 1.19 -0.52 -19.78
CA ALA A 102 2.21 -0.36 -18.75
C ALA A 102 2.32 1.09 -18.25
N GLY A 103 2.26 2.06 -19.16
CA GLY A 103 2.27 3.47 -18.81
C GLY A 103 1.06 3.89 -17.96
N GLN A 104 -0.13 3.38 -18.28
CA GLN A 104 -1.34 3.61 -17.49
C GLN A 104 -1.22 3.02 -16.09
N LEU A 105 -0.76 1.77 -15.98
CA LEU A 105 -0.54 1.11 -14.68
C LEU A 105 0.53 1.82 -13.85
N ARG A 106 1.54 2.40 -14.49
CA ARG A 106 2.56 3.19 -13.80
C ARG A 106 1.95 4.43 -13.14
N THR A 107 1.04 5.10 -13.82
CA THR A 107 0.28 6.22 -13.25
C THR A 107 -0.56 5.77 -12.05
N GLU A 108 -1.24 4.63 -12.16
CA GLU A 108 -2.00 4.05 -11.05
C GLU A 108 -1.11 3.68 -9.86
N ALA A 109 0.07 3.10 -10.12
CA ALA A 109 1.05 2.77 -9.08
C ALA A 109 1.55 4.01 -8.33
N VAL A 110 1.75 5.13 -9.02
CA VAL A 110 2.08 6.43 -8.38
C VAL A 110 0.95 6.85 -7.43
N ALA A 111 -0.30 6.76 -7.86
CA ALA A 111 -1.44 7.12 -7.03
C ALA A 111 -1.54 6.23 -5.78
N VAL A 112 -1.34 4.92 -5.93
CA VAL A 112 -1.30 3.98 -4.80
C VAL A 112 -0.17 4.34 -3.82
N GLY A 113 1.02 4.65 -4.33
CA GLY A 113 2.16 5.06 -3.52
C GLY A 113 1.88 6.30 -2.67
N LYS A 114 1.18 7.28 -3.23
CA LYS A 114 0.75 8.50 -2.50
C LYS A 114 -0.23 8.16 -1.37
N LEU A 115 -1.19 7.28 -1.63
CA LEU A 115 -2.15 6.83 -0.62
C LEU A 115 -1.47 6.06 0.52
N VAL A 116 -0.54 5.18 0.19
CA VAL A 116 0.26 4.44 1.20
C VAL A 116 1.12 5.41 2.02
N THR A 117 1.73 6.39 1.38
CA THR A 117 2.48 7.46 2.09
C THR A 117 1.57 8.22 3.05
N GLY A 118 0.33 8.50 2.65
CA GLY A 118 -0.67 9.10 3.53
C GLY A 118 -0.98 8.25 4.77
N LEU A 119 -1.08 6.93 4.61
CA LEU A 119 -1.25 6.00 5.74
C LEU A 119 -0.04 6.05 6.70
N ILE A 120 1.17 6.09 6.16
CA ILE A 120 2.40 6.19 6.94
C ILE A 120 2.39 7.48 7.76
N GLN A 121 2.14 8.61 7.12
CA GLN A 121 2.13 9.92 7.78
C GLN A 121 1.06 10.00 8.87
N SER A 122 -0.14 9.50 8.60
CA SER A 122 -1.23 9.44 9.58
C SER A 122 -0.87 8.59 10.80
N THR A 123 -0.23 7.44 10.57
CA THR A 123 0.20 6.53 11.63
C THR A 123 1.34 7.11 12.46
N GLU A 124 2.32 7.75 11.82
CA GLU A 124 3.42 8.47 12.49
C GLU A 124 2.90 9.62 13.34
N SER A 125 1.93 10.37 12.84
CA SER A 125 1.28 11.46 13.59
C SER A 125 0.61 10.95 14.87
N ARG A 126 -0.07 9.79 14.82
CA ARG A 126 -0.66 9.16 16.00
C ARG A 126 0.41 8.72 17.01
N LYS A 127 1.53 8.16 16.55
CA LYS A 127 2.67 7.76 17.38
C LYS A 127 3.25 8.97 18.12
N SER A 128 3.45 10.08 17.43
CA SER A 128 3.97 11.32 17.99
C SER A 128 3.04 11.89 19.06
N LYS A 129 1.73 11.94 18.80
CA LYS A 129 0.71 12.40 19.77
C LYS A 129 0.71 11.54 21.04
N LEU A 130 0.80 10.23 20.90
CA LEU A 130 0.82 9.30 22.02
C LEU A 130 2.09 9.50 22.86
N GLY A 131 3.25 9.66 22.26
CA GLY A 131 4.50 9.96 22.94
C GLY A 131 4.45 11.25 23.71
N SER A 132 3.88 12.31 23.15
CA SER A 132 3.68 13.60 23.80
C SER A 132 2.75 13.49 25.01
N LEU A 133 1.63 12.78 24.90
CA LEU A 133 0.71 12.55 26.01
C LEU A 133 1.35 11.77 27.16
N LEU A 134 2.10 10.72 26.85
CA LEU A 134 2.81 9.91 27.85
C LEU A 134 3.88 10.75 28.58
N SER A 135 4.62 11.57 27.86
CA SER A 135 5.62 12.49 28.42
C SER A 135 4.97 13.48 29.39
N THR A 136 3.84 14.06 29.01
CA THR A 136 3.09 14.99 29.85
C THR A 136 2.57 14.30 31.14
N LEU A 137 1.99 13.12 31.00
CA LEU A 137 1.53 12.33 32.14
C LEU A 137 2.68 11.97 33.09
N PHE A 138 3.80 11.54 32.55
CA PHE A 138 4.99 11.21 33.34
C PHE A 138 5.51 12.45 34.12
N SER A 139 5.54 13.58 33.46
CA SER A 139 5.92 14.86 34.08
C SER A 139 4.99 15.27 35.23
N LEU A 140 3.68 15.01 35.10
CA LEU A 140 2.68 15.29 36.14
C LEU A 140 2.74 14.31 37.32
N LEU A 141 3.21 13.09 37.09
CA LEU A 141 3.28 12.02 38.10
C LEU A 141 4.65 11.96 38.79
N SER A 142 5.67 12.69 38.33
CA SER A 142 6.97 12.75 38.98
C SER A 142 6.86 13.56 40.27
N PRO A 143 7.18 12.97 41.42
CA PRO A 143 7.27 13.74 42.65
C PRO A 143 8.43 14.74 42.54
N VAL A 144 8.19 15.95 42.99
CA VAL A 144 9.19 17.02 43.11
C VAL A 144 10.26 16.59 44.12
#